data_df2f65ae6c4c60b5948db489a1aed9e1
#
_entry.id   df2f65ae6c4c60b5948db489a1aed9e1
#
_cell.length_a   1.000
_cell.length_b   1.000
_cell.length_c   1.000
_cell.angle_alpha   90.00
_cell.angle_beta   90.00
_cell.angle_gamma   90.00
#
_symmetry.space_group_name_H-M   'P 1'
#
loop_
_entity.id
_entity.type
_entity.pdbx_description
1 polymer ?
#
loop_
_entity_poly.entity_id
_entity_poly.type
_entity_poly.pdbx_seq_one_letter_code
_entity_poly.pdbx_strand_id
1 'polypeptide(L)'
;MQVILAYKNFAANRAISHIGLGVTALNAAKSLRAEGIEAAVWPITSAADLSNQLKVARQTASPATHVVVSAPWLSTPDLAQLCADHPETQFAVNCHSNLGFLQADPSAMRLVREGIDLERCTWNFHVAANCYRLTRWVEAAYFAPCQHLPNMYYLDGIEAKRERYTGGTLRIGAFGATRALKNLMTAAGAAVEIANGFRADLEFWVSAGRNEGGGSVIDAVRQMTNGLPHVKLIENGWQTWPQFRQTVRHMHLLLQPSYTESFNVVTADGVAEGVPSVVSEAIRWAPVCWKA
;
A
#
# COMPACT_ATOMS: atom_id res chain seq x y z
N MET A 1 -6.12 -19.03 -18.15
CA MET A 1 -5.21 -18.69 -17.01
C MET A 1 -6.01 -17.88 -16.01
N GLN A 2 -6.16 -18.39 -14.78
CA GLN A 2 -6.83 -17.65 -13.71
C GLN A 2 -5.81 -17.27 -12.63
N VAL A 3 -5.75 -15.98 -12.27
CA VAL A 3 -4.87 -15.42 -11.25
C VAL A 3 -5.68 -15.07 -10.00
N ILE A 4 -5.26 -15.55 -8.85
CA ILE A 4 -5.87 -15.24 -7.56
C ILE A 4 -4.95 -14.28 -6.80
N LEU A 5 -5.50 -13.12 -6.42
CA LEU A 5 -4.84 -12.14 -5.55
C LEU A 5 -5.37 -12.38 -4.12
N ALA A 6 -4.62 -13.15 -3.34
CA ALA A 6 -4.99 -13.49 -1.97
C ALA A 6 -4.42 -12.48 -0.97
N TYR A 7 -5.23 -11.99 -0.04
CA TYR A 7 -4.78 -11.11 1.03
C TYR A 7 -5.36 -11.52 2.37
N LYS A 8 -4.63 -11.24 3.45
CA LYS A 8 -5.06 -11.58 4.80
C LYS A 8 -6.31 -10.79 5.18
N ASN A 9 -7.39 -11.50 5.46
CA ASN A 9 -8.63 -10.93 5.95
C ASN A 9 -8.61 -10.82 7.47
N PHE A 10 -8.62 -9.62 7.98
CA PHE A 10 -8.71 -9.37 9.41
C PHE A 10 -10.05 -8.74 9.79
N ALA A 11 -11.12 -9.12 9.16
CA ALA A 11 -12.44 -8.47 9.18
C ALA A 11 -12.92 -8.00 10.56
N ALA A 12 -12.41 -8.58 11.65
CA ALA A 12 -12.75 -8.22 13.04
C ALA A 12 -11.87 -7.11 13.63
N ASN A 13 -10.73 -6.76 13.03
CA ASN A 13 -9.79 -5.79 13.62
C ASN A 13 -9.50 -4.61 12.71
N ARG A 14 -10.28 -3.53 12.87
CA ARG A 14 -10.13 -2.27 12.11
C ARG A 14 -8.82 -1.52 12.41
N ALA A 15 -8.12 -1.86 13.50
CA ALA A 15 -6.86 -1.24 13.87
C ALA A 15 -5.68 -1.76 13.03
N ILE A 16 -5.82 -2.91 12.37
CA ILE A 16 -4.77 -3.51 11.58
C ILE A 16 -4.94 -3.14 10.10
N SER A 17 -3.83 -2.88 9.42
CA SER A 17 -3.78 -2.39 8.06
C SER A 17 -3.89 -3.47 6.99
N HIS A 18 -5.08 -3.78 6.58
CA HIS A 18 -5.20 -4.54 5.33
C HIS A 18 -5.97 -3.83 4.25
N ILE A 19 -6.52 -2.68 4.55
CA ILE A 19 -7.17 -1.87 3.52
C ILE A 19 -6.20 -1.67 2.36
N GLY A 20 -4.94 -1.29 2.64
CA GLY A 20 -3.91 -1.13 1.62
C GLY A 20 -3.66 -2.40 0.79
N LEU A 21 -3.57 -3.58 1.44
CA LEU A 21 -3.37 -4.86 0.74
C LEU A 21 -4.60 -5.25 -0.08
N GLY A 22 -5.80 -5.10 0.47
CA GLY A 22 -7.05 -5.37 -0.24
C GLY A 22 -7.25 -4.41 -1.43
N VAL A 23 -6.96 -3.13 -1.27
CA VAL A 23 -7.01 -2.13 -2.35
C VAL A 23 -6.00 -2.47 -3.45
N THR A 24 -4.79 -2.87 -3.08
CA THR A 24 -3.77 -3.30 -4.05
C THR A 24 -4.21 -4.55 -4.81
N ALA A 25 -4.72 -5.56 -4.11
CA ALA A 25 -5.22 -6.79 -4.74
C ALA A 25 -6.40 -6.49 -5.69
N LEU A 26 -7.32 -5.62 -5.28
CA LEU A 26 -8.47 -5.22 -6.11
C LEU A 26 -8.01 -4.48 -7.38
N ASN A 27 -7.08 -3.53 -7.26
CA ASN A 27 -6.55 -2.81 -8.41
C ASN A 27 -5.79 -3.73 -9.36
N ALA A 28 -4.98 -4.65 -8.83
CA ALA A 28 -4.28 -5.65 -9.62
C ALA A 28 -5.26 -6.55 -10.39
N ALA A 29 -6.31 -7.04 -9.73
CA ALA A 29 -7.33 -7.86 -10.41
C ALA A 29 -8.07 -7.08 -11.50
N LYS A 30 -8.41 -5.81 -11.26
CA LYS A 30 -9.04 -4.96 -12.28
C LYS A 30 -8.12 -4.74 -13.48
N SER A 31 -6.84 -4.43 -13.24
CA SER A 31 -5.85 -4.23 -14.31
C SER A 31 -5.66 -5.50 -15.15
N LEU A 32 -5.54 -6.67 -14.50
CA LEU A 32 -5.42 -7.95 -15.19
C LEU A 32 -6.65 -8.26 -16.04
N ARG A 33 -7.84 -8.02 -15.52
CA ARG A 33 -9.10 -8.22 -16.27
C ARG A 33 -9.22 -7.29 -17.47
N ALA A 34 -8.74 -6.05 -17.35
CA ALA A 34 -8.71 -5.10 -18.47
C ALA A 34 -7.81 -5.58 -19.62
N GLU A 35 -6.77 -6.37 -19.30
CA GLU A 35 -5.89 -7.04 -20.27
C GLU A 35 -6.38 -8.43 -20.71
N GLY A 36 -7.62 -8.79 -20.38
CA GLY A 36 -8.21 -10.08 -20.75
C GLY A 36 -7.75 -11.28 -19.94
N ILE A 37 -7.06 -11.04 -18.81
CA ILE A 37 -6.61 -12.10 -17.90
C ILE A 37 -7.65 -12.30 -16.81
N GLU A 38 -8.15 -13.53 -16.67
CA GLU A 38 -9.04 -13.87 -15.56
C GLU A 38 -8.32 -13.66 -14.23
N ALA A 39 -8.89 -12.84 -13.34
CA ALA A 39 -8.32 -12.58 -12.02
C ALA A 39 -9.41 -12.45 -10.96
N ALA A 40 -9.16 -12.94 -9.75
CA ALA A 40 -10.07 -12.81 -8.63
C ALA A 40 -9.32 -12.34 -7.37
N VAL A 41 -10.05 -11.70 -6.46
CA VAL A 41 -9.51 -11.26 -5.15
C VAL A 41 -10.11 -12.14 -4.08
N TRP A 42 -9.25 -12.84 -3.33
CA TRP A 42 -9.67 -13.71 -2.25
C TRP A 42 -9.19 -13.18 -0.89
N PRO A 43 -10.10 -12.70 -0.04
CA PRO A 43 -9.79 -12.49 1.36
C PRO A 43 -9.67 -13.84 2.06
N ILE A 44 -8.53 -14.12 2.67
CA ILE A 44 -8.22 -15.39 3.33
C ILE A 44 -7.81 -15.17 4.79
N THR A 45 -8.13 -16.14 5.63
CA THR A 45 -7.82 -16.08 7.08
C THR A 45 -6.62 -16.95 7.47
N SER A 46 -6.30 -17.97 6.65
CA SER A 46 -5.21 -18.91 6.88
C SER A 46 -4.81 -19.63 5.59
N ALA A 47 -3.74 -20.40 5.61
CA ALA A 47 -3.35 -21.30 4.54
C ALA A 47 -4.41 -22.40 4.30
N ALA A 48 -5.01 -22.93 5.36
CA ALA A 48 -6.08 -23.93 5.26
C ALA A 48 -7.32 -23.35 4.55
N ASP A 49 -7.69 -22.11 4.85
CA ASP A 49 -8.77 -21.41 4.14
C ASP A 49 -8.45 -21.26 2.65
N LEU A 50 -7.23 -20.83 2.31
CA LEU A 50 -6.78 -20.75 0.91
C LEU A 50 -6.84 -22.11 0.21
N SER A 51 -6.31 -23.17 0.84
CA SER A 51 -6.35 -24.54 0.28
C SER A 51 -7.78 -25.02 0.02
N ASN A 52 -8.71 -24.75 0.94
CA ASN A 52 -10.10 -25.13 0.78
C ASN A 52 -10.77 -24.37 -0.39
N GLN A 53 -10.50 -23.05 -0.52
CA GLN A 53 -11.01 -22.27 -1.67
C GLN A 53 -10.45 -22.79 -2.99
N LEU A 54 -9.15 -23.16 -3.04
CA LEU A 54 -8.54 -23.75 -4.22
C LEU A 54 -9.14 -25.10 -4.58
N LYS A 55 -9.43 -25.98 -3.61
CA LYS A 55 -10.10 -27.27 -3.83
C LYS A 55 -11.50 -27.08 -4.43
N VAL A 56 -12.24 -26.09 -3.97
CA VAL A 56 -13.55 -25.74 -4.54
C VAL A 56 -13.39 -25.19 -5.96
N ALA A 57 -12.43 -24.30 -6.19
CA ALA A 57 -12.20 -23.71 -7.51
C ALA A 57 -11.78 -24.75 -8.57
N ARG A 58 -11.08 -25.81 -8.21
CA ARG A 58 -10.74 -26.93 -9.10
C ARG A 58 -11.95 -27.63 -9.69
N GLN A 59 -13.09 -27.57 -9.02
CA GLN A 59 -14.33 -28.18 -9.49
C GLN A 59 -15.09 -27.29 -10.49
N THR A 60 -14.56 -26.08 -10.74
CA THR A 60 -15.14 -25.13 -11.69
C THR A 60 -14.45 -25.20 -13.06
N ALA A 61 -15.01 -24.52 -14.04
CA ALA A 61 -14.45 -24.47 -15.40
C ALA A 61 -13.13 -23.68 -15.50
N SER A 62 -12.80 -22.89 -14.49
CA SER A 62 -11.60 -22.03 -14.47
C SER A 62 -10.79 -22.27 -13.18
N PRO A 63 -9.99 -23.34 -13.10
CA PRO A 63 -9.14 -23.58 -11.93
C PRO A 63 -8.05 -22.52 -11.82
N ALA A 64 -7.71 -22.15 -10.57
CA ALA A 64 -6.65 -21.19 -10.29
C ALA A 64 -5.29 -21.76 -10.73
N THR A 65 -4.64 -21.05 -11.65
CA THR A 65 -3.30 -21.42 -12.14
C THR A 65 -2.18 -20.68 -11.42
N HIS A 66 -2.47 -19.49 -10.90
CA HIS A 66 -1.52 -18.65 -10.18
C HIS A 66 -2.18 -18.05 -8.95
N VAL A 67 -1.49 -18.06 -7.84
CA VAL A 67 -1.90 -17.45 -6.57
C VAL A 67 -0.82 -16.50 -6.09
N VAL A 68 -1.15 -15.23 -5.94
CA VAL A 68 -0.26 -14.23 -5.36
C VAL A 68 -0.76 -13.88 -3.95
N VAL A 69 -0.01 -14.27 -2.94
CA VAL A 69 -0.29 -13.91 -1.55
C VAL A 69 0.32 -12.55 -1.25
N SER A 70 -0.52 -11.59 -0.91
CA SER A 70 -0.11 -10.23 -0.57
C SER A 70 0.50 -10.18 0.82
N ALA A 71 1.75 -9.80 0.90
CA ALA A 71 2.63 -9.74 2.07
C ALA A 71 3.03 -11.13 2.66
N PRO A 72 4.23 -11.23 3.28
CA PRO A 72 4.69 -12.44 3.95
C PRO A 72 4.06 -12.55 5.34
N TRP A 73 3.03 -13.35 5.49
CA TRP A 73 2.34 -13.59 6.76
C TRP A 73 1.93 -15.06 6.98
N LEU A 74 1.92 -15.87 5.93
CA LEU A 74 1.80 -17.32 6.05
C LEU A 74 3.14 -17.90 6.47
N SER A 75 3.11 -18.94 7.31
CA SER A 75 4.32 -19.63 7.72
C SER A 75 4.91 -20.45 6.57
N THR A 76 6.21 -20.66 6.60
CA THR A 76 6.90 -21.45 5.57
C THR A 76 6.41 -22.92 5.51
N PRO A 77 6.13 -23.61 6.63
CA PRO A 77 5.49 -24.93 6.58
C PRO A 77 4.11 -24.90 5.92
N ASP A 78 3.29 -23.87 6.18
CA ASP A 78 1.98 -23.74 5.55
C ASP A 78 2.09 -23.53 4.04
N LEU A 79 3.07 -22.72 3.60
CA LEU A 79 3.34 -22.48 2.17
C LEU A 79 3.83 -23.76 1.49
N ALA A 80 4.74 -24.51 2.12
CA ALA A 80 5.22 -25.79 1.62
C ALA A 80 4.05 -26.79 1.45
N GLN A 81 3.15 -26.85 2.42
CA GLN A 81 1.99 -27.73 2.36
C GLN A 81 1.03 -27.30 1.24
N LEU A 82 0.79 -25.98 1.07
CA LEU A 82 -0.02 -25.46 -0.04
C LEU A 82 0.56 -25.87 -1.41
N CYS A 83 1.87 -25.75 -1.59
CA CYS A 83 2.55 -26.15 -2.81
C CYS A 83 2.42 -27.65 -3.10
N ALA A 84 2.54 -28.48 -2.06
CA ALA A 84 2.39 -29.93 -2.17
C ALA A 84 0.94 -30.34 -2.49
N ASP A 85 -0.05 -29.71 -1.85
CA ASP A 85 -1.47 -30.02 -2.06
C ASP A 85 -1.99 -29.54 -3.44
N HIS A 86 -1.32 -28.54 -4.03
CA HIS A 86 -1.73 -27.91 -5.29
C HIS A 86 -0.59 -27.82 -6.31
N PRO A 87 -0.03 -28.95 -6.75
CA PRO A 87 1.18 -28.98 -7.58
C PRO A 87 1.04 -28.29 -8.94
N GLU A 88 -0.16 -28.17 -9.50
CA GLU A 88 -0.41 -27.50 -10.77
C GLU A 88 -0.59 -25.96 -10.63
N THR A 89 -0.61 -25.44 -9.41
CA THR A 89 -0.79 -24.00 -9.12
C THR A 89 0.57 -23.39 -8.81
N GLN A 90 0.89 -22.27 -9.45
CA GLN A 90 2.06 -21.46 -9.13
C GLN A 90 1.73 -20.51 -7.98
N PHE A 91 2.54 -20.49 -6.95
CA PHE A 91 2.37 -19.60 -5.79
C PHE A 91 3.46 -18.54 -5.78
N ALA A 92 3.10 -17.31 -5.42
CA ALA A 92 4.04 -16.26 -5.11
C ALA A 92 3.64 -15.56 -3.81
N VAL A 93 4.62 -15.24 -2.97
CA VAL A 93 4.43 -14.32 -1.84
C VAL A 93 5.02 -12.98 -2.25
N ASN A 94 4.15 -11.98 -2.44
CA ASN A 94 4.56 -10.64 -2.85
C ASN A 94 4.78 -9.74 -1.63
N CYS A 95 6.03 -9.42 -1.31
CA CYS A 95 6.37 -8.52 -0.21
C CYS A 95 6.02 -7.07 -0.56
N HIS A 96 5.11 -6.48 0.19
CA HIS A 96 4.66 -5.08 0.02
C HIS A 96 5.48 -4.07 0.84
N SER A 97 6.63 -4.48 1.35
CA SER A 97 7.54 -3.64 2.12
C SER A 97 8.77 -3.26 1.30
N ASN A 98 9.60 -2.39 1.84
CA ASN A 98 10.95 -2.15 1.37
C ASN A 98 11.95 -2.29 2.53
N LEU A 99 13.24 -2.19 2.25
CA LEU A 99 14.30 -2.38 3.25
C LEU A 99 14.16 -1.43 4.44
N GLY A 100 13.82 -0.16 4.19
CA GLY A 100 13.67 0.84 5.25
C GLY A 100 12.52 0.50 6.21
N PHE A 101 11.48 -0.20 5.76
CA PHE A 101 10.41 -0.68 6.62
C PHE A 101 10.77 -2.00 7.31
N LEU A 102 11.42 -2.92 6.59
CA LEU A 102 11.81 -4.24 7.13
C LEU A 102 12.81 -4.15 8.28
N GLN A 103 13.59 -3.08 8.39
CA GLN A 103 14.44 -2.85 9.56
C GLN A 103 13.65 -2.76 10.88
N ALA A 104 12.37 -2.39 10.81
CA ALA A 104 11.46 -2.29 11.96
C ALA A 104 10.55 -3.53 12.10
N ASP A 105 10.65 -4.51 11.20
CA ASP A 105 9.83 -5.73 11.20
C ASP A 105 10.70 -6.98 10.99
N PRO A 106 11.37 -7.46 12.06
CA PRO A 106 12.21 -8.67 12.00
C PRO A 106 11.43 -9.92 11.60
N SER A 107 10.14 -10.00 11.93
CA SER A 107 9.30 -11.15 11.59
C SER A 107 9.04 -11.24 10.09
N ALA A 108 8.73 -10.12 9.45
CA ALA A 108 8.58 -10.07 8.00
C ALA A 108 9.91 -10.39 7.28
N MET A 109 11.03 -9.90 7.80
CA MET A 109 12.35 -10.19 7.26
C MET A 109 12.69 -11.69 7.35
N ARG A 110 12.38 -12.32 8.48
CA ARG A 110 12.53 -13.76 8.65
C ARG A 110 11.71 -14.54 7.62
N LEU A 111 10.42 -14.21 7.46
CA LEU A 111 9.54 -14.89 6.50
C LEU A 111 10.00 -14.71 5.04
N VAL A 112 10.58 -13.56 4.69
CA VAL A 112 11.20 -13.37 3.37
C VAL A 112 12.37 -14.34 3.19
N ARG A 113 13.24 -14.46 4.19
CA ARG A 113 14.39 -15.39 4.12
C ARG A 113 13.97 -16.84 4.03
N GLU A 114 13.04 -17.26 4.89
CA GLU A 114 12.50 -18.63 4.88
C GLU A 114 11.80 -18.93 3.54
N GLY A 115 11.10 -17.94 2.95
CA GLY A 115 10.51 -18.06 1.62
C GLY A 115 11.56 -18.29 0.52
N ILE A 116 12.71 -17.62 0.59
CA ILE A 116 13.83 -17.84 -0.34
C ILE A 116 14.35 -19.29 -0.23
N ASP A 117 14.46 -19.81 0.99
CA ASP A 117 14.90 -21.19 1.20
C ASP A 117 13.85 -22.20 0.69
N LEU A 118 12.56 -21.91 0.84
CA LEU A 118 11.47 -22.71 0.27
C LEU A 118 11.50 -22.70 -1.27
N GLU A 119 11.71 -21.55 -1.91
CA GLU A 119 11.79 -21.45 -3.39
C GLU A 119 12.91 -22.32 -3.98
N ARG A 120 14.03 -22.46 -3.27
CA ARG A 120 15.13 -23.34 -3.68
C ARG A 120 14.77 -24.82 -3.72
N CYS A 121 13.77 -25.22 -2.94
CA CYS A 121 13.35 -26.61 -2.77
C CYS A 121 12.00 -26.93 -3.43
N THR A 122 11.31 -25.91 -3.95
CA THR A 122 9.90 -26.05 -4.39
C THR A 122 9.68 -25.35 -5.72
N TRP A 123 9.39 -26.10 -6.77
CA TRP A 123 9.34 -25.61 -8.15
C TRP A 123 8.15 -24.67 -8.47
N ASN A 124 7.06 -24.76 -7.69
CA ASN A 124 5.85 -23.97 -7.88
C ASN A 124 5.67 -22.88 -6.82
N PHE A 125 6.76 -22.46 -6.18
CA PHE A 125 6.76 -21.37 -5.22
C PHE A 125 7.79 -20.30 -5.58
N HIS A 126 7.41 -19.03 -5.45
CA HIS A 126 8.25 -17.88 -5.78
C HIS A 126 8.19 -16.80 -4.71
N VAL A 127 9.34 -16.21 -4.41
CA VAL A 127 9.43 -14.98 -3.64
C VAL A 127 9.31 -13.80 -4.60
N ALA A 128 8.46 -12.84 -4.25
CA ALA A 128 8.24 -11.65 -5.03
C ALA A 128 8.26 -10.39 -4.17
N ALA A 129 8.49 -9.25 -4.79
CA ALA A 129 8.39 -7.95 -4.15
C ALA A 129 7.75 -6.93 -5.10
N ASN A 130 6.93 -6.04 -4.53
CA ASN A 130 6.34 -4.92 -5.28
C ASN A 130 7.31 -3.75 -5.46
N CYS A 131 8.46 -3.78 -4.81
CA CYS A 131 9.48 -2.74 -4.81
C CYS A 131 10.76 -3.28 -5.46
N TYR A 132 11.16 -2.69 -6.58
CA TYR A 132 12.37 -3.07 -7.31
C TYR A 132 13.64 -3.04 -6.45
N ARG A 133 13.73 -2.12 -5.48
CA ARG A 133 14.87 -2.09 -4.54
C ARG A 133 14.95 -3.36 -3.70
N LEU A 134 13.81 -3.86 -3.22
CA LEU A 134 13.79 -5.10 -2.42
C LEU A 134 14.14 -6.30 -3.30
N THR A 135 13.59 -6.36 -4.52
CA THR A 135 13.94 -7.38 -5.50
C THR A 135 15.45 -7.46 -5.70
N ARG A 136 16.07 -6.35 -6.07
CA ARG A 136 17.53 -6.27 -6.31
C ARG A 136 18.35 -6.59 -5.06
N TRP A 137 17.87 -6.20 -3.90
CA TRP A 137 18.55 -6.52 -2.66
C TRP A 137 18.51 -8.01 -2.33
N VAL A 138 17.36 -8.69 -2.51
CA VAL A 138 17.24 -10.14 -2.34
C VAL A 138 18.19 -10.88 -3.28
N GLU A 139 18.19 -10.50 -4.56
CA GLU A 139 19.09 -11.08 -5.56
C GLU A 139 20.57 -10.92 -5.16
N ALA A 140 20.98 -9.75 -4.72
CA ALA A 140 22.37 -9.47 -4.37
C ALA A 140 22.80 -10.07 -3.03
N ALA A 141 21.91 -10.04 -2.02
CA ALA A 141 22.25 -10.49 -0.66
C ALA A 141 22.15 -12.01 -0.47
N TYR A 142 21.22 -12.65 -1.17
CA TYR A 142 20.95 -14.08 -1.01
C TYR A 142 21.30 -14.92 -2.23
N PHE A 143 21.75 -14.28 -3.33
CA PHE A 143 22.01 -14.98 -4.61
C PHE A 143 20.82 -15.85 -5.03
N ALA A 144 19.61 -15.33 -4.85
CA ALA A 144 18.35 -16.00 -5.12
C ALA A 144 17.47 -15.17 -6.03
N PRO A 145 16.65 -15.79 -6.90
CA PRO A 145 15.69 -15.04 -7.70
C PRO A 145 14.67 -14.34 -6.79
N CYS A 146 14.18 -13.19 -7.23
CA CYS A 146 13.05 -12.53 -6.62
C CYS A 146 12.22 -11.86 -7.72
N GLN A 147 10.97 -12.25 -7.84
CA GLN A 147 10.11 -11.72 -8.88
C GLN A 147 9.69 -10.28 -8.57
N HIS A 148 9.83 -9.39 -9.56
CA HIS A 148 9.28 -8.04 -9.41
C HIS A 148 7.80 -8.03 -9.81
N LEU A 149 6.91 -7.99 -8.83
CA LEU A 149 5.46 -7.87 -9.02
C LEU A 149 4.98 -6.49 -8.54
N PRO A 150 5.10 -5.45 -9.37
CA PRO A 150 4.76 -4.08 -8.99
C PRO A 150 3.27 -3.94 -8.66
N ASN A 151 2.94 -2.97 -7.80
CA ASN A 151 1.55 -2.62 -7.59
C ASN A 151 0.98 -2.02 -8.88
N MET A 152 -0.11 -2.58 -9.34
CA MET A 152 -0.93 -2.01 -10.39
C MET A 152 -2.01 -1.13 -9.76
N TYR A 153 -2.30 0.00 -10.37
CA TYR A 153 -3.40 0.87 -9.98
C TYR A 153 -4.30 1.10 -11.18
N TYR A 154 -5.52 0.59 -11.11
CA TYR A 154 -6.48 0.71 -12.20
C TYR A 154 -7.18 2.07 -12.15
N LEU A 155 -7.06 2.83 -13.23
CA LEU A 155 -7.70 4.12 -13.37
C LEU A 155 -9.08 3.92 -14.03
N ASP A 156 -10.14 3.83 -13.21
CA ASP A 156 -11.53 3.82 -13.71
C ASP A 156 -11.83 5.19 -14.29
N GLY A 157 -12.08 5.29 -15.59
CA GLY A 157 -12.47 6.47 -16.39
C GLY A 157 -12.60 7.79 -15.61
N ILE A 158 -11.47 8.46 -15.39
CA ILE A 158 -11.42 9.57 -14.44
C ILE A 158 -11.96 10.81 -15.13
N GLU A 159 -13.21 11.15 -14.87
CA GLU A 159 -13.64 12.54 -14.91
C GLU A 159 -13.23 13.21 -13.60
N ALA A 160 -11.94 13.45 -13.43
CA ALA A 160 -11.44 14.15 -12.25
C ALA A 160 -11.89 15.61 -12.30
N LYS A 161 -13.04 15.90 -11.74
CA LYS A 161 -13.43 17.27 -11.39
C LYS A 161 -12.65 17.70 -10.16
N ARG A 162 -11.40 18.09 -10.39
CA ARG A 162 -10.52 18.64 -9.37
C ARG A 162 -11.06 19.98 -8.88
N GLU A 163 -11.18 20.11 -7.56
CA GLU A 163 -11.32 21.44 -6.96
C GLU A 163 -9.99 22.19 -7.07
N ARG A 164 -9.99 23.31 -7.79
CA ARG A 164 -8.82 24.18 -7.87
C ARG A 164 -8.87 25.18 -6.72
N TYR A 165 -7.71 25.48 -6.14
CA TYR A 165 -7.61 26.58 -5.20
C TYR A 165 -7.86 27.90 -5.94
N THR A 166 -8.85 28.66 -5.46
CA THR A 166 -9.25 29.97 -6.03
C THR A 166 -9.18 31.09 -5.00
N GLY A 167 -8.58 30.82 -3.84
CA GLY A 167 -8.50 31.73 -2.71
C GLY A 167 -9.23 31.21 -1.46
N GLY A 168 -9.06 31.86 -0.33
CA GLY A 168 -9.66 31.48 0.95
C GLY A 168 -8.89 30.35 1.64
N THR A 169 -9.57 29.29 2.02
CA THR A 169 -8.96 28.17 2.76
C THR A 169 -8.25 27.19 1.84
N LEU A 170 -6.96 26.98 2.09
CA LEU A 170 -6.15 25.97 1.40
C LEU A 170 -6.23 24.64 2.13
N ARG A 171 -6.66 23.59 1.42
CA ARG A 171 -6.76 22.21 1.97
C ARG A 171 -5.57 21.39 1.51
N ILE A 172 -4.71 21.00 2.45
CA ILE A 172 -3.53 20.19 2.20
C ILE A 172 -3.64 18.88 2.98
N GLY A 173 -3.50 17.73 2.29
CA GLY A 173 -3.59 16.41 2.88
C GLY A 173 -2.23 15.72 3.02
N ALA A 174 -1.95 15.15 4.19
CA ALA A 174 -0.83 14.24 4.42
C ALA A 174 -1.38 12.95 5.04
N PHE A 175 -1.67 11.96 4.21
CA PHE A 175 -2.41 10.77 4.61
C PHE A 175 -1.55 9.52 4.68
N GLY A 176 -2.12 8.49 5.29
CA GLY A 176 -1.53 7.18 5.52
C GLY A 176 -1.47 6.85 7.01
N ALA A 177 -1.06 5.62 7.34
CA ALA A 177 -0.90 5.25 8.76
C ALA A 177 0.08 6.18 9.47
N THR A 178 -0.26 6.63 10.68
CA THR A 178 0.60 7.47 11.49
C THR A 178 1.81 6.65 11.98
N ARG A 179 2.98 6.94 11.44
CA ARG A 179 4.26 6.33 11.81
C ARG A 179 5.41 7.29 11.46
N ALA A 180 6.52 7.20 12.18
CA ALA A 180 7.68 8.08 12.00
C ALA A 180 8.21 8.09 10.55
N LEU A 181 8.21 6.93 9.88
CA LEU A 181 8.67 6.78 8.49
C LEU A 181 7.84 7.58 7.45
N LYS A 182 6.65 8.06 7.81
CA LYS A 182 5.83 8.92 6.94
C LYS A 182 6.24 10.38 6.96
N ASN A 183 7.12 10.78 7.89
CA ASN A 183 7.67 12.13 7.98
C ASN A 183 6.59 13.24 8.06
N LEU A 184 5.57 12.99 8.87
CA LEU A 184 4.39 13.86 8.96
C LEU A 184 4.73 15.27 9.49
N MET A 185 5.78 15.40 10.31
CA MET A 185 6.23 16.71 10.82
C MET A 185 6.73 17.62 9.69
N THR A 186 7.53 17.07 8.75
CA THR A 186 7.96 17.83 7.57
C THR A 186 6.76 18.23 6.71
N ALA A 187 5.78 17.34 6.52
CA ALA A 187 4.55 17.67 5.81
C ALA A 187 3.78 18.81 6.48
N ALA A 188 3.68 18.80 7.82
CA ALA A 188 3.00 19.84 8.57
C ALA A 188 3.70 21.21 8.43
N GLY A 189 5.05 21.24 8.58
CA GLY A 189 5.83 22.45 8.37
C GLY A 189 5.68 23.02 6.96
N ALA A 190 5.84 22.18 5.96
CA ALA A 190 5.67 22.58 4.56
C ALA A 190 4.25 23.09 4.26
N ALA A 191 3.21 22.45 4.83
CA ALA A 191 1.84 22.91 4.66
C ALA A 191 1.62 24.33 5.21
N VAL A 192 2.16 24.63 6.38
CA VAL A 192 2.09 25.97 6.99
C VAL A 192 2.83 27.00 6.13
N GLU A 193 4.05 26.68 5.67
CA GLU A 193 4.82 27.59 4.81
C GLU A 193 4.13 27.86 3.47
N ILE A 194 3.56 26.81 2.84
CA ILE A 194 2.80 26.97 1.60
C ILE A 194 1.59 27.87 1.83
N ALA A 195 0.81 27.66 2.89
CA ALA A 195 -0.36 28.47 3.20
C ALA A 195 0.02 29.94 3.45
N ASN A 196 1.10 30.18 4.18
CA ASN A 196 1.64 31.53 4.41
C ASN A 196 2.04 32.22 3.09
N GLY A 197 2.70 31.47 2.18
CA GLY A 197 3.08 31.98 0.87
C GLY A 197 1.89 32.41 0.02
N PHE A 198 0.76 31.72 0.14
CA PHE A 198 -0.51 32.07 -0.50
C PHE A 198 -1.36 33.08 0.30
N ARG A 199 -0.96 33.45 1.51
CA ARG A 199 -1.75 34.25 2.46
C ARG A 199 -3.14 33.63 2.69
N ALA A 200 -3.21 32.32 2.85
CA ALA A 200 -4.43 31.54 2.94
C ALA A 200 -4.61 30.98 4.36
N ASP A 201 -5.86 30.81 4.77
CA ASP A 201 -6.16 29.91 5.88
C ASP A 201 -5.82 28.47 5.47
N LEU A 202 -5.30 27.67 6.40
CA LEU A 202 -4.92 26.28 6.18
C LEU A 202 -5.88 25.31 6.88
N GLU A 203 -6.45 24.37 6.15
CA GLU A 203 -6.91 23.11 6.70
C GLU A 203 -5.87 22.02 6.39
N PHE A 204 -5.13 21.61 7.41
CA PHE A 204 -4.16 20.50 7.29
C PHE A 204 -4.81 19.19 7.68
N TRP A 205 -5.01 18.31 6.69
CA TRP A 205 -5.72 17.04 6.84
C TRP A 205 -4.75 15.89 7.02
N VAL A 206 -4.93 15.10 8.10
CA VAL A 206 -4.09 13.94 8.42
C VAL A 206 -4.95 12.72 8.73
N SER A 207 -4.41 11.52 8.51
CA SER A 207 -5.07 10.30 8.98
C SER A 207 -4.83 10.10 10.47
N ALA A 208 -5.89 10.02 11.28
CA ALA A 208 -5.82 9.76 12.72
C ALA A 208 -6.48 8.42 13.11
N GLY A 209 -7.17 7.78 12.19
CA GLY A 209 -7.90 6.53 12.44
C GLY A 209 -7.01 5.29 12.62
N ARG A 210 -5.69 5.42 12.40
CA ARG A 210 -4.75 4.31 12.49
C ARG A 210 -3.36 4.77 12.90
N ASN A 211 -2.93 4.29 14.05
CA ASN A 211 -1.61 4.53 14.59
C ASN A 211 -0.76 3.25 14.54
N GLU A 212 0.38 3.30 13.85
CA GLU A 212 1.36 2.21 13.78
C GLU A 212 2.67 2.66 14.46
N GLY A 213 2.65 2.72 15.79
CA GLY A 213 3.80 3.18 16.57
C GLY A 213 4.09 4.68 16.44
N GLY A 214 3.17 5.46 15.86
CA GLY A 214 3.33 6.89 15.59
C GLY A 214 2.50 7.81 16.49
N GLY A 215 2.07 7.36 17.69
CA GLY A 215 1.28 8.19 18.61
C GLY A 215 1.97 9.51 18.95
N SER A 216 3.25 9.47 19.23
CA SER A 216 4.07 10.67 19.48
C SER A 216 4.17 11.60 18.25
N VAL A 217 4.06 11.06 17.03
CA VAL A 217 4.12 11.87 15.81
C VAL A 217 2.87 12.72 15.64
N ILE A 218 1.69 12.16 15.87
CA ILE A 218 0.45 12.95 15.76
C ILE A 218 0.35 13.97 16.90
N ASP A 219 0.81 13.62 18.11
CA ASP A 219 0.87 14.57 19.23
C ASP A 219 1.82 15.72 18.93
N ALA A 220 2.97 15.47 18.31
CA ALA A 220 3.89 16.51 17.86
C ALA A 220 3.26 17.44 16.81
N VAL A 221 2.51 16.89 15.85
CA VAL A 221 1.77 17.69 14.87
C VAL A 221 0.70 18.54 15.53
N ARG A 222 -0.05 17.99 16.50
CA ARG A 222 -1.03 18.75 17.30
C ARG A 222 -0.36 19.92 18.02
N GLN A 223 0.78 19.68 18.68
CA GLN A 223 1.54 20.72 19.38
C GLN A 223 2.06 21.78 18.41
N MET A 224 2.58 21.36 17.25
CA MET A 224 3.10 22.27 16.23
C MET A 224 2.02 23.19 15.66
N THR A 225 0.80 22.70 15.47
CA THR A 225 -0.30 23.48 14.90
C THR A 225 -1.13 24.24 15.92
N ASN A 226 -0.98 23.91 17.21
CA ASN A 226 -1.75 24.53 18.27
C ASN A 226 -1.41 26.03 18.42
N GLY A 227 -2.43 26.87 18.46
CA GLY A 227 -2.27 28.32 18.63
C GLY A 227 -1.87 29.08 17.37
N LEU A 228 -1.72 28.42 16.21
CA LEU A 228 -1.52 29.09 14.93
C LEU A 228 -2.87 29.65 14.42
N PRO A 229 -3.03 30.97 14.28
CA PRO A 229 -4.37 31.59 14.11
C PRO A 229 -5.08 31.22 12.80
N HIS A 230 -4.32 30.87 11.76
CA HIS A 230 -4.87 30.55 10.42
C HIS A 230 -4.70 29.07 10.06
N VAL A 231 -4.41 28.21 11.05
CA VAL A 231 -4.19 26.78 10.83
C VAL A 231 -5.19 25.95 11.60
N LYS A 232 -5.90 25.09 10.89
CA LYS A 232 -6.82 24.11 11.45
C LYS A 232 -6.33 22.71 11.12
N LEU A 233 -5.95 21.93 12.12
CA LEU A 233 -5.65 20.51 11.96
C LEU A 233 -6.96 19.72 11.87
N ILE A 234 -7.11 18.93 10.80
CA ILE A 234 -8.24 18.03 10.59
C ILE A 234 -7.75 16.58 10.71
N GLU A 235 -8.15 15.93 11.77
CA GLU A 235 -7.84 14.53 12.02
C GLU A 235 -8.91 13.65 11.38
N ASN A 236 -8.59 13.09 10.21
CA ASN A 236 -9.50 12.25 9.48
C ASN A 236 -9.55 10.83 10.10
N GLY A 237 -10.73 10.41 10.52
CA GLY A 237 -10.95 9.08 11.09
C GLY A 237 -10.84 7.96 10.05
N TRP A 238 -11.17 6.74 10.48
CA TRP A 238 -11.20 5.62 9.56
C TRP A 238 -12.30 5.76 8.50
N GLN A 239 -11.93 5.49 7.25
CA GLN A 239 -12.84 5.54 6.09
C GLN A 239 -12.70 4.27 5.25
N THR A 240 -13.76 3.89 4.55
CA THR A 240 -13.65 2.94 3.43
C THR A 240 -12.84 3.57 2.30
N TRP A 241 -12.24 2.77 1.42
CA TRP A 241 -11.46 3.31 0.30
C TRP A 241 -12.24 4.28 -0.60
N PRO A 242 -13.49 4.01 -1.01
CA PRO A 242 -14.26 5.00 -1.77
C PRO A 242 -14.48 6.34 -1.03
N GLN A 243 -14.76 6.28 0.30
CA GLN A 243 -14.89 7.49 1.13
C GLN A 243 -13.56 8.24 1.23
N PHE A 244 -12.45 7.53 1.40
CA PHE A 244 -11.13 8.11 1.45
C PHE A 244 -10.77 8.81 0.12
N ARG A 245 -11.07 8.21 -1.03
CA ARG A 245 -10.89 8.84 -2.34
C ARG A 245 -11.70 10.13 -2.47
N GLN A 246 -12.93 10.17 -1.94
CA GLN A 246 -13.70 11.42 -1.88
C GLN A 246 -12.99 12.48 -1.03
N THR A 247 -12.45 12.12 0.13
CA THR A 247 -11.64 13.03 0.95
C THR A 247 -10.42 13.54 0.18
N VAL A 248 -9.69 12.66 -0.51
CA VAL A 248 -8.56 13.06 -1.35
C VAL A 248 -9.00 14.07 -2.43
N ARG A 249 -10.11 13.84 -3.09
CA ARG A 249 -10.65 14.72 -4.15
C ARG A 249 -10.88 16.16 -3.68
N HIS A 250 -11.22 16.35 -2.40
CA HIS A 250 -11.40 17.68 -1.81
C HIS A 250 -10.10 18.40 -1.45
N MET A 251 -8.96 17.75 -1.56
CA MET A 251 -7.68 18.39 -1.29
C MET A 251 -7.21 19.22 -2.49
N HIS A 252 -6.54 20.33 -2.22
CA HIS A 252 -5.87 21.13 -3.25
C HIS A 252 -4.47 20.59 -3.54
N LEU A 253 -3.83 19.96 -2.54
CA LEU A 253 -2.49 19.39 -2.62
C LEU A 253 -2.34 18.22 -1.66
N LEU A 254 -1.58 17.21 -2.05
CA LEU A 254 -1.11 16.16 -1.15
C LEU A 254 0.39 16.32 -0.86
N LEU A 255 0.79 16.10 0.38
CA LEU A 255 2.19 16.04 0.80
C LEU A 255 2.52 14.64 1.29
N GLN A 256 3.47 13.97 0.62
CA GLN A 256 3.89 12.61 0.92
C GLN A 256 5.43 12.52 1.03
N PRO A 257 6.06 13.22 2.01
CA PRO A 257 7.52 13.29 2.15
C PRO A 257 8.10 12.10 2.91
N SER A 258 7.55 10.89 2.71
CA SER A 258 7.97 9.67 3.42
C SER A 258 9.46 9.38 3.25
N TYR A 259 10.13 8.91 4.30
CA TYR A 259 11.53 8.47 4.22
C TYR A 259 11.68 7.17 3.43
N THR A 260 10.63 6.35 3.40
CA THR A 260 10.67 5.05 2.73
C THR A 260 9.27 4.62 2.28
N GLU A 261 9.17 4.14 1.04
CA GLU A 261 7.94 3.64 0.43
C GLU A 261 8.24 2.48 -0.51
N SER A 262 7.30 1.53 -0.58
CA SER A 262 7.30 0.54 -1.66
C SER A 262 6.49 1.03 -2.87
N PHE A 263 5.33 1.66 -2.63
CA PHE A 263 4.45 2.20 -3.69
C PHE A 263 3.83 3.55 -3.32
N ASN A 264 3.24 3.71 -2.15
CA ASN A 264 2.41 4.83 -1.68
C ASN A 264 1.06 4.93 -2.43
N VAL A 265 0.08 4.21 -1.92
CA VAL A 265 -1.27 4.19 -2.50
C VAL A 265 -1.97 5.56 -2.41
N VAL A 266 -1.65 6.39 -1.42
CA VAL A 266 -2.23 7.74 -1.27
C VAL A 266 -1.86 8.64 -2.44
N THR A 267 -0.59 8.59 -2.88
CA THR A 267 -0.16 9.32 -4.07
C THR A 267 -0.89 8.81 -5.33
N ALA A 268 -1.11 7.50 -5.43
CA ALA A 268 -1.86 6.92 -6.54
C ALA A 268 -3.34 7.33 -6.51
N ASP A 269 -3.97 7.39 -5.32
CA ASP A 269 -5.31 7.96 -5.14
C ASP A 269 -5.34 9.43 -5.56
N GLY A 270 -4.30 10.21 -5.23
CA GLY A 270 -4.15 11.60 -5.69
C GLY A 270 -4.14 11.71 -7.22
N VAL A 271 -3.35 10.86 -7.90
CA VAL A 271 -3.35 10.79 -9.38
C VAL A 271 -4.75 10.46 -9.90
N ALA A 272 -5.39 9.45 -9.31
CA ALA A 272 -6.72 9.01 -9.70
C ALA A 272 -7.79 10.08 -9.53
N GLU A 273 -7.68 10.94 -8.52
CA GLU A 273 -8.60 12.04 -8.25
C GLU A 273 -8.15 13.37 -8.87
N GLY A 274 -7.07 13.39 -9.64
CA GLY A 274 -6.53 14.61 -10.28
C GLY A 274 -5.92 15.60 -9.29
N VAL A 275 -5.58 15.19 -8.08
CA VAL A 275 -4.99 16.05 -7.04
C VAL A 275 -3.47 16.01 -7.12
N PRO A 276 -2.77 17.13 -7.27
CA PRO A 276 -1.33 17.17 -7.33
C PRO A 276 -0.71 16.71 -6.01
N SER A 277 0.46 16.10 -6.10
CA SER A 277 1.20 15.64 -4.93
C SER A 277 2.64 16.14 -4.97
N VAL A 278 3.16 16.60 -3.84
CA VAL A 278 4.59 16.76 -3.60
C VAL A 278 5.05 15.53 -2.82
N VAL A 279 6.04 14.84 -3.34
CA VAL A 279 6.46 13.53 -2.83
C VAL A 279 7.99 13.50 -2.64
N SER A 280 8.45 12.61 -1.75
CA SER A 280 9.88 12.35 -1.63
C SER A 280 10.40 11.40 -2.72
N GLU A 281 11.72 11.33 -2.87
CA GLU A 281 12.42 10.35 -3.72
C GLU A 281 12.10 8.87 -3.37
N ALA A 282 11.52 8.61 -2.21
CA ALA A 282 11.08 7.27 -1.84
C ALA A 282 9.97 6.74 -2.74
N ILE A 283 9.15 7.64 -3.31
CA ILE A 283 8.05 7.27 -4.22
C ILE A 283 8.57 7.31 -5.66
N ARG A 284 9.25 6.24 -6.06
CA ARG A 284 10.04 6.20 -7.29
C ARG A 284 9.24 6.29 -8.58
N TRP A 285 8.02 5.80 -8.58
CA TRP A 285 7.16 5.82 -9.75
C TRP A 285 6.57 7.21 -10.06
N ALA A 286 6.59 8.12 -9.07
CA ALA A 286 6.10 9.47 -9.27
C ALA A 286 7.01 10.27 -10.22
N PRO A 287 6.44 11.20 -11.04
CA PRO A 287 7.20 12.06 -11.91
C PRO A 287 8.24 12.89 -11.16
N VAL A 288 9.38 13.19 -11.80
CA VAL A 288 10.45 13.99 -11.19
C VAL A 288 9.96 15.36 -10.74
N CYS A 289 9.05 16.00 -11.49
CA CYS A 289 8.49 17.30 -11.13
C CYS A 289 7.61 17.31 -9.87
N TRP A 290 7.28 16.13 -9.31
CA TRP A 290 6.53 16.00 -8.05
C TRP A 290 7.45 15.77 -6.85
N LYS A 291 8.73 15.51 -7.09
CA LYS A 291 9.72 15.21 -6.06
C LYS A 291 10.34 16.49 -5.50
N ALA A 292 10.43 16.56 -4.17
CA ALA A 292 11.06 17.63 -3.43
C ALA A 292 12.34 17.17 -2.75
#